data_5c2b07095b318a5a290ff9d61b6d7dc9
#
_entry.id   5c2b07095b318a5a290ff9d61b6d7dc9
#
_cell.length_a   1.000
_cell.length_b   1.000
_cell.length_c   1.000
_cell.angle_alpha   90.00
_cell.angle_beta   90.00
_cell.angle_gamma   90.00
#
_symmetry.space_group_name_H-M   'P 1'
#
loop_
_entity.id
_entity.type
_entity.pdbx_description
1 polymer ?
#
loop_
_entity_poly.entity_id
_entity_poly.type
_entity_poly.pdbx_seq_one_letter_code
_entity_poly.pdbx_strand_id
1 'polypeptide(L)'
;MCAKIFYRMVANATGCSSIYGGSAPSSPYRKSNKTGNGVAWANSLFEDNAEFGMGMKIATATIRHRVENIMLNTKDKVPNAIAALYNDWLANKEDRLATQNIRDILVPLLEANQDIQGAKELLSLKQYIAKKSQWIIGGDGWAYDIGYGGLDHVLASGENVNVL
;
A
#
# COMPACT_ATOMS: atom_id res chain seq x y z
N MET A 1 -6.69 -13.41 -15.34
CA MET A 1 -7.22 -12.91 -14.05
C MET A 1 -6.14 -12.61 -12.99
N CYS A 2 -4.84 -12.70 -13.28
CA CYS A 2 -3.73 -12.53 -12.32
C CYS A 2 -3.12 -11.12 -12.20
N ALA A 3 -3.55 -10.13 -12.97
CA ALA A 3 -2.90 -8.81 -12.99
C ALA A 3 -3.27 -7.88 -11.80
N LYS A 4 -4.20 -8.28 -10.93
CA LYS A 4 -4.73 -7.41 -9.87
C LYS A 4 -4.10 -7.60 -8.48
N ILE A 5 -3.11 -8.49 -8.35
CA ILE A 5 -2.56 -8.89 -7.03
C ILE A 5 -1.46 -7.94 -6.52
N PHE A 6 -0.88 -7.11 -7.36
CA PHE A 6 0.44 -6.49 -7.14
C PHE A 6 0.49 -5.21 -6.30
N TYR A 7 -0.65 -4.69 -5.87
CA TYR A 7 -0.72 -3.51 -4.99
C TYR A 7 -1.44 -3.85 -3.68
N ARG A 8 -0.93 -4.87 -2.98
CA ARG A 8 -1.44 -5.30 -1.69
C ARG A 8 -0.33 -5.22 -0.65
N MET A 9 -0.71 -4.78 0.54
CA MET A 9 0.09 -4.94 1.75
C MET A 9 -0.63 -5.94 2.64
N VAL A 10 0.10 -6.89 3.15
CA VAL A 10 -0.45 -8.00 3.93
C VAL A 10 0.29 -8.07 5.26
N ALA A 11 -0.42 -7.86 6.36
CA ALA A 11 -0.03 -8.27 7.69
C ALA A 11 -0.53 -9.70 7.89
N ASN A 12 0.37 -10.62 8.19
CA ASN A 12 0.06 -12.04 8.30
C ASN A 12 0.42 -12.55 9.68
N ALA A 13 -0.53 -13.17 10.36
CA ALA A 13 -0.26 -13.81 11.64
C ALA A 13 0.65 -15.03 11.46
N THR A 14 1.61 -15.25 12.36
CA THR A 14 2.38 -16.49 12.39
C THR A 14 1.44 -17.68 12.65
N GLY A 15 1.80 -18.86 12.12
CA GLY A 15 1.00 -20.07 12.19
C GLY A 15 0.70 -20.64 10.81
N CYS A 16 -0.50 -21.22 10.61
CA CYS A 16 -0.87 -21.88 9.35
C CYS A 16 -0.84 -20.94 8.14
N SER A 17 -1.26 -19.68 8.29
CA SER A 17 -1.20 -18.70 7.22
C SER A 17 0.23 -18.32 6.80
N SER A 18 1.20 -18.40 7.72
CA SER A 18 2.63 -18.25 7.40
C SER A 18 3.17 -19.40 6.58
N ILE A 19 2.74 -20.63 6.88
CA ILE A 19 3.12 -21.81 6.09
C ILE A 19 2.59 -21.66 4.66
N TYR A 20 1.33 -21.30 4.51
CA TYR A 20 0.72 -21.04 3.21
C TYR A 20 1.44 -19.91 2.45
N GLY A 21 1.71 -18.80 3.11
CA GLY A 21 2.34 -17.62 2.48
C GLY A 21 3.82 -17.78 2.22
N GLY A 22 4.55 -18.48 3.08
CA GLY A 22 6.00 -18.61 3.06
C GLY A 22 6.55 -19.83 2.34
N SER A 23 5.73 -20.81 1.97
CA SER A 23 6.18 -22.05 1.35
C SER A 23 6.60 -21.84 -0.11
N ALA A 24 7.90 -21.83 -0.36
CA ALA A 24 8.43 -21.85 -1.74
C ALA A 24 8.43 -23.30 -2.28
N PRO A 25 8.11 -23.51 -3.57
CA PRO A 25 7.84 -22.51 -4.62
C PRO A 25 6.36 -22.09 -4.74
N SER A 26 5.49 -22.59 -3.91
CA SER A 26 4.02 -22.43 -4.01
C SER A 26 3.47 -21.16 -3.37
N SER A 27 4.33 -20.30 -2.80
CA SER A 27 3.91 -19.06 -2.15
C SER A 27 3.06 -18.20 -3.08
N PRO A 28 1.84 -17.76 -2.65
CA PRO A 28 1.00 -16.86 -3.41
C PRO A 28 1.53 -15.42 -3.41
N TYR A 29 2.47 -15.07 -2.52
CA TYR A 29 3.02 -13.73 -2.35
C TYR A 29 4.30 -13.52 -3.18
N ARG A 30 4.21 -13.80 -4.49
CA ARG A 30 5.35 -13.74 -5.41
C ARG A 30 5.33 -12.47 -6.25
N LYS A 31 6.51 -12.12 -6.77
CA LYS A 31 6.63 -11.08 -7.79
C LYS A 31 6.07 -11.57 -9.13
N SER A 32 5.42 -10.65 -9.85
CA SER A 32 5.03 -10.90 -11.23
C SER A 32 6.25 -10.92 -12.14
N ASN A 33 6.37 -11.95 -12.95
CA ASN A 33 7.42 -12.03 -13.96
C ASN A 33 7.29 -10.93 -15.04
N LYS A 34 6.08 -10.39 -15.24
CA LYS A 34 5.82 -9.33 -16.23
C LYS A 34 6.18 -7.93 -15.72
N THR A 35 5.90 -7.63 -14.46
CA THR A 35 6.00 -6.26 -13.91
C THR A 35 7.09 -6.12 -12.86
N GLY A 36 7.67 -7.22 -12.37
CA GLY A 36 8.62 -7.22 -11.27
C GLY A 36 8.01 -6.82 -9.90
N ASN A 37 6.74 -6.42 -9.87
CA ASN A 37 6.05 -6.03 -8.64
C ASN A 37 5.39 -7.24 -7.97
N GLY A 38 5.26 -7.19 -6.66
CA GLY A 38 4.63 -8.24 -5.85
C GLY A 38 3.86 -7.68 -4.66
N VAL A 39 3.33 -8.60 -3.87
CA VAL A 39 2.70 -8.28 -2.60
C VAL A 39 3.79 -7.93 -1.59
N ALA A 40 3.62 -6.82 -0.88
CA ALA A 40 4.41 -6.52 0.30
C ALA A 40 3.73 -7.22 1.49
N TRP A 41 4.36 -8.26 2.02
CA TRP A 41 3.82 -9.00 3.17
C TRP A 41 4.88 -9.19 4.25
N ALA A 42 4.42 -9.20 5.49
CA ALA A 42 5.25 -9.45 6.65
C ALA A 42 4.45 -10.22 7.69
N ASN A 43 5.14 -11.11 8.41
CA ASN A 43 4.57 -11.78 9.58
C ASN A 43 4.73 -10.92 10.82
N SER A 44 3.68 -10.92 11.64
CA SER A 44 3.75 -10.57 13.05
C SER A 44 3.66 -11.83 13.91
N LEU A 45 3.75 -11.69 15.22
CA LEU A 45 3.29 -12.72 16.14
C LEU A 45 1.77 -12.88 15.98
N PHE A 46 1.25 -14.10 16.24
CA PHE A 46 -0.17 -14.32 15.99
C PHE A 46 -1.08 -13.52 16.92
N GLU A 47 -0.61 -13.22 18.13
CA GLU A 47 -1.32 -12.44 19.14
C GLU A 47 -1.43 -10.93 18.83
N ASP A 48 -0.54 -10.35 17.99
CA ASP A 48 -0.48 -8.90 17.72
C ASP A 48 -0.79 -8.51 16.26
N ASN A 49 -1.32 -9.45 15.48
CA ASN A 49 -1.47 -9.23 14.04
C ASN A 49 -2.48 -8.12 13.68
N ALA A 50 -3.50 -7.91 14.50
CA ALA A 50 -4.48 -6.85 14.28
C ALA A 50 -3.82 -5.47 14.43
N GLU A 51 -3.05 -5.25 15.48
CA GLU A 51 -2.31 -4.02 15.76
C GLU A 51 -1.24 -3.78 14.73
N PHE A 52 -0.51 -4.82 14.34
CA PHE A 52 0.50 -4.76 13.29
C PHE A 52 -0.11 -4.33 11.95
N GLY A 53 -1.21 -4.97 11.55
CA GLY A 53 -1.91 -4.63 10.31
C GLY A 53 -2.51 -3.23 10.32
N MET A 54 -3.07 -2.81 11.47
CA MET A 54 -3.56 -1.45 11.67
C MET A 54 -2.43 -0.43 11.63
N GLY A 55 -1.29 -0.72 12.25
CA GLY A 55 -0.09 0.11 12.18
C GLY A 55 0.41 0.28 10.73
N MET A 56 0.43 -0.77 9.93
CA MET A 56 0.75 -0.70 8.51
C MET A 56 -0.22 0.20 7.73
N LYS A 57 -1.52 0.14 8.06
CA LYS A 57 -2.55 0.99 7.44
C LYS A 57 -2.31 2.46 7.78
N ILE A 58 -2.13 2.79 9.05
CA ILE A 58 -1.89 4.15 9.53
C ILE A 58 -0.59 4.72 8.93
N ALA A 59 0.48 3.95 8.94
CA ALA A 59 1.76 4.36 8.34
C ALA A 59 1.62 4.66 6.85
N THR A 60 0.92 3.81 6.11
CA THR A 60 0.67 4.03 4.68
C THR A 60 -0.18 5.28 4.44
N ALA A 61 -1.21 5.51 5.24
CA ALA A 61 -2.05 6.70 5.15
C ALA A 61 -1.23 7.98 5.41
N THR A 62 -0.39 7.97 6.44
CA THR A 62 0.51 9.09 6.78
C THR A 62 1.47 9.42 5.64
N ILE A 63 2.10 8.40 5.04
CA ILE A 63 3.01 8.60 3.91
C ILE A 63 2.24 9.13 2.69
N ARG A 64 1.05 8.63 2.41
CA ARG A 64 0.22 9.15 1.31
C ARG A 64 -0.23 10.58 1.54
N HIS A 65 -0.51 10.96 2.78
CA HIS A 65 -0.79 12.36 3.12
C HIS A 65 0.43 13.26 2.87
N ARG A 66 1.65 12.76 3.14
CA ARG A 66 2.88 13.47 2.76
C ARG A 66 3.00 13.64 1.24
N VAL A 67 2.70 12.60 0.44
CA VAL A 67 2.65 12.71 -1.03
C VAL A 67 1.65 13.78 -1.46
N GLU A 68 0.46 13.80 -0.88
CA GLU A 68 -0.58 14.83 -1.12
C GLU A 68 -0.06 16.23 -0.84
N ASN A 69 0.56 16.45 0.32
CA ASN A 69 1.11 17.74 0.71
C ASN A 69 2.21 18.23 -0.23
N ILE A 70 3.10 17.33 -0.69
CA ILE A 70 4.13 17.69 -1.66
C ILE A 70 3.48 18.17 -2.96
N MET A 71 2.50 17.43 -3.49
CA MET A 71 1.80 17.79 -4.72
C MET A 71 1.08 19.14 -4.57
N LEU A 72 0.35 19.35 -3.47
CA LEU A 72 -0.35 20.61 -3.21
C LEU A 72 0.59 21.81 -3.12
N ASN A 73 1.74 21.67 -2.46
CA ASN A 73 2.69 22.76 -2.23
C ASN A 73 3.57 23.07 -3.44
N THR A 74 3.60 22.17 -4.43
CA THR A 74 4.48 22.31 -5.59
C THR A 74 3.73 22.45 -6.93
N LYS A 75 2.42 22.22 -6.97
CA LYS A 75 1.62 22.21 -8.22
C LYS A 75 1.75 23.46 -9.07
N ASP A 76 1.91 24.63 -8.45
CA ASP A 76 2.04 25.91 -9.14
C ASP A 76 3.49 26.21 -9.59
N LYS A 77 4.43 25.33 -9.26
CA LYS A 77 5.87 25.48 -9.51
C LYS A 77 6.42 24.41 -10.46
N VAL A 78 5.55 23.58 -11.00
CA VAL A 78 5.91 22.49 -11.92
C VAL A 78 5.31 22.75 -13.30
N PRO A 79 5.84 22.13 -14.37
CA PRO A 79 5.24 22.21 -15.71
C PRO A 79 3.76 21.77 -15.71
N ASN A 80 2.95 22.40 -16.57
CA ASN A 80 1.51 22.15 -16.65
C ASN A 80 1.14 20.67 -16.80
N ALA A 81 1.93 19.90 -17.53
CA ALA A 81 1.71 18.46 -17.69
C ALA A 81 1.80 17.69 -16.36
N ILE A 82 2.75 18.07 -15.50
CA ILE A 82 2.91 17.47 -14.16
C ILE A 82 1.82 17.98 -13.21
N ALA A 83 1.50 19.28 -13.29
CA ALA A 83 0.43 19.88 -12.49
C ALA A 83 -0.94 19.22 -12.77
N ALA A 84 -1.23 18.91 -14.03
CA ALA A 84 -2.44 18.18 -14.41
C ALA A 84 -2.49 16.78 -13.75
N LEU A 85 -1.39 16.02 -13.77
CA LEU A 85 -1.30 14.72 -13.12
C LEU A 85 -1.46 14.81 -11.58
N TYR A 86 -0.96 15.89 -10.96
CA TYR A 86 -1.17 16.12 -9.53
C TYR A 86 -2.64 16.37 -9.22
N ASN A 87 -3.33 17.19 -10.03
CA ASN A 87 -4.76 17.44 -9.85
C ASN A 87 -5.59 16.17 -10.06
N ASP A 88 -5.26 15.38 -11.08
CA ASP A 88 -5.91 14.09 -11.33
C ASP A 88 -5.70 13.11 -10.17
N TRP A 89 -4.49 13.09 -9.60
CA TRP A 89 -4.21 12.25 -8.44
C TRP A 89 -4.99 12.70 -7.20
N LEU A 90 -5.04 14.00 -6.93
CA LEU A 90 -5.78 14.57 -5.80
C LEU A 90 -7.28 14.27 -5.89
N ALA A 91 -7.85 14.32 -7.10
CA ALA A 91 -9.26 14.00 -7.35
C ALA A 91 -9.56 12.50 -7.21
N ASN A 92 -8.59 11.64 -7.53
CA ASN A 92 -8.80 10.18 -7.61
C ASN A 92 -7.92 9.39 -6.60
N LYS A 93 -7.44 10.02 -5.53
CA LYS A 93 -6.48 9.39 -4.60
C LYS A 93 -6.97 8.09 -3.96
N GLU A 94 -8.27 7.89 -3.89
CA GLU A 94 -8.89 6.67 -3.37
C GLU A 94 -9.19 5.62 -4.45
N ASP A 95 -9.04 5.95 -5.73
CA ASP A 95 -9.13 4.97 -6.81
C ASP A 95 -7.75 4.33 -7.09
N ARG A 96 -7.69 3.01 -6.95
CA ARG A 96 -6.46 2.25 -7.14
C ARG A 96 -5.97 2.25 -8.59
N LEU A 97 -6.89 2.10 -9.55
CA LEU A 97 -6.51 2.01 -10.96
C LEU A 97 -6.09 3.39 -11.50
N ALA A 98 -6.83 4.43 -11.14
CA ALA A 98 -6.49 5.79 -11.49
C ALA A 98 -5.11 6.18 -10.93
N THR A 99 -4.87 5.97 -9.64
CA THR A 99 -3.57 6.31 -9.02
C THR A 99 -2.42 5.46 -9.55
N GLN A 100 -2.67 4.22 -9.98
CA GLN A 100 -1.66 3.40 -10.64
C GLN A 100 -1.28 3.96 -12.02
N ASN A 101 -2.27 4.28 -12.84
CA ASN A 101 -2.03 4.86 -14.16
C ASN A 101 -1.29 6.20 -14.06
N ILE A 102 -1.71 7.05 -13.12
CA ILE A 102 -1.02 8.32 -12.85
C ILE A 102 0.42 8.08 -12.43
N ARG A 103 0.69 7.14 -11.52
CA ARG A 103 2.06 6.79 -11.11
C ARG A 103 2.92 6.37 -12.30
N ASP A 104 2.39 5.54 -13.17
CA ASP A 104 3.13 4.96 -14.30
C ASP A 104 3.50 6.03 -15.35
N ILE A 105 2.76 7.14 -15.41
CA ILE A 105 3.08 8.31 -16.24
C ILE A 105 3.96 9.29 -15.47
N LEU A 106 3.62 9.59 -14.22
CA LEU A 106 4.27 10.62 -13.42
C LEU A 106 5.71 10.28 -13.05
N VAL A 107 5.98 9.02 -12.65
CA VAL A 107 7.31 8.62 -12.18
C VAL A 107 8.39 8.82 -13.26
N PRO A 108 8.23 8.37 -14.52
CA PRO A 108 9.20 8.66 -15.57
C PRO A 108 9.40 10.15 -15.84
N LEU A 109 8.33 10.95 -15.77
CA LEU A 109 8.44 12.40 -15.93
C LEU A 109 9.25 13.05 -14.81
N LEU A 110 9.07 12.63 -13.57
CA LEU A 110 9.85 13.12 -12.43
C LEU A 110 11.32 12.64 -12.50
N GLU A 111 11.56 11.42 -12.96
CA GLU A 111 12.91 10.88 -13.14
C GLU A 111 13.69 11.66 -14.20
N ALA A 112 13.01 12.12 -15.26
CA ALA A 112 13.59 12.97 -16.32
C ALA A 112 13.78 14.43 -15.89
N ASN A 113 13.13 14.88 -14.82
CA ASN A 113 13.09 16.29 -14.40
C ASN A 113 13.34 16.42 -12.88
N GLN A 114 14.45 15.87 -12.39
CA GLN A 114 14.75 15.83 -10.96
C GLN A 114 15.04 17.18 -10.31
N ASP A 115 15.28 18.22 -11.12
CA ASP A 115 15.50 19.60 -10.66
C ASP A 115 14.20 20.32 -10.28
N ILE A 116 13.05 19.75 -10.65
CA ILE A 116 11.74 20.28 -10.27
C ILE A 116 11.56 20.16 -8.75
N GLN A 117 11.03 21.23 -8.17
CA GLN A 117 10.76 21.27 -6.72
C GLN A 117 9.83 20.13 -6.29
N GLY A 118 10.26 19.35 -5.30
CA GLY A 118 9.52 18.19 -4.79
C GLY A 118 9.73 16.90 -5.58
N ALA A 119 10.35 16.91 -6.76
CA ALA A 119 10.52 15.71 -7.59
C ALA A 119 11.31 14.62 -6.87
N LYS A 120 12.45 14.93 -6.28
CA LYS A 120 13.29 13.96 -5.54
C LYS A 120 12.55 13.36 -4.35
N GLU A 121 11.76 14.17 -3.65
CA GLU A 121 10.97 13.70 -2.51
C GLU A 121 9.84 12.78 -2.97
N LEU A 122 9.08 13.13 -4.01
CA LEU A 122 8.07 12.26 -4.59
C LEU A 122 8.65 10.96 -5.13
N LEU A 123 9.83 11.01 -5.77
CA LEU A 123 10.53 9.82 -6.24
C LEU A 123 10.93 8.89 -5.10
N SER A 124 11.34 9.42 -3.95
CA SER A 124 11.62 8.60 -2.75
C SER A 124 10.36 7.90 -2.23
N LEU A 125 9.18 8.47 -2.48
CA LEU A 125 7.87 7.97 -2.07
C LEU A 125 7.07 7.31 -3.21
N LYS A 126 7.69 7.08 -4.39
CA LYS A 126 7.01 6.62 -5.60
C LYS A 126 6.16 5.35 -5.45
N GLN A 127 6.52 4.49 -4.51
CA GLN A 127 5.75 3.28 -4.21
C GLN A 127 4.40 3.55 -3.51
N TYR A 128 4.20 4.75 -2.95
CA TYR A 128 2.97 5.15 -2.25
C TYR A 128 2.05 6.03 -3.10
N ILE A 129 2.45 6.43 -4.30
CA ILE A 129 1.60 7.18 -5.24
C ILE A 129 0.39 6.33 -5.63
N ALA A 130 0.60 5.06 -6.02
CA ALA A 130 -0.51 4.14 -6.27
C ALA A 130 -1.13 3.65 -4.97
N LYS A 131 -2.47 3.70 -4.88
CA LYS A 131 -3.20 3.17 -3.72
C LYS A 131 -3.03 1.66 -3.62
N LYS A 132 -2.71 1.18 -2.42
CA LYS A 132 -2.61 -0.25 -2.09
C LYS A 132 -3.79 -0.66 -1.22
N SER A 133 -4.30 -1.87 -1.42
CA SER A 133 -5.22 -2.47 -0.46
C SER A 133 -4.44 -3.03 0.73
N GLN A 134 -4.99 -2.86 1.92
CA GLN A 134 -4.43 -3.36 3.17
C GLN A 134 -5.18 -4.62 3.57
N TRP A 135 -4.45 -5.65 3.95
CA TRP A 135 -4.99 -6.94 4.36
C TRP A 135 -4.36 -7.37 5.67
N ILE A 136 -5.20 -7.91 6.54
CA ILE A 136 -4.81 -8.58 7.78
C ILE A 136 -5.28 -10.01 7.63
N ILE A 137 -4.35 -10.97 7.67
CA ILE A 137 -4.62 -12.39 7.39
C ILE A 137 -4.11 -13.22 8.57
N GLY A 138 -4.94 -14.13 9.05
CA GLY A 138 -4.55 -15.02 10.12
C GLY A 138 -5.40 -16.26 10.16
N GLY A 139 -5.29 -17.02 11.23
CA GLY A 139 -6.09 -18.21 11.50
C GLY A 139 -6.92 -18.05 12.78
N ASP A 140 -7.57 -19.13 13.16
CA ASP A 140 -8.41 -19.23 14.34
C ASP A 140 -7.66 -18.92 15.65
N GLY A 141 -6.40 -19.37 15.77
CA GLY A 141 -5.57 -19.08 16.93
C GLY A 141 -5.41 -17.58 17.20
N TRP A 142 -5.28 -16.79 16.14
CA TRP A 142 -5.26 -15.33 16.26
C TRP A 142 -6.67 -14.76 16.50
N ALA A 143 -7.65 -15.16 15.68
CA ALA A 143 -8.96 -14.51 15.61
C ALA A 143 -9.92 -14.89 16.74
N TYR A 144 -9.73 -16.06 17.38
CA TYR A 144 -10.66 -16.59 18.39
C TYR A 144 -10.01 -16.87 19.74
N ASP A 145 -8.83 -17.51 19.76
CA ASP A 145 -8.31 -18.14 20.96
C ASP A 145 -7.71 -17.16 21.98
N ILE A 146 -7.36 -15.95 21.56
CA ILE A 146 -6.82 -14.91 22.45
C ILE A 146 -7.68 -13.64 22.43
N GLY A 147 -8.97 -13.79 22.78
CA GLY A 147 -9.90 -12.67 22.94
C GLY A 147 -9.99 -11.79 21.68
N TYR A 148 -10.05 -12.43 20.51
CA TYR A 148 -10.06 -11.79 19.19
C TYR A 148 -8.78 -11.01 18.82
N GLY A 149 -7.71 -11.06 19.61
CA GLY A 149 -6.41 -10.47 19.28
C GLY A 149 -6.44 -9.03 18.79
N GLY A 150 -7.28 -8.16 19.38
CA GLY A 150 -7.44 -6.77 18.95
C GLY A 150 -8.29 -6.58 17.68
N LEU A 151 -8.83 -7.65 17.10
CA LEU A 151 -9.60 -7.60 15.86
C LEU A 151 -10.89 -6.78 15.99
N ASP A 152 -11.57 -6.86 17.14
CA ASP A 152 -12.74 -6.06 17.48
C ASP A 152 -12.46 -4.56 17.38
N HIS A 153 -11.30 -4.11 17.88
CA HIS A 153 -10.87 -2.71 17.77
C HIS A 153 -10.63 -2.30 16.32
N VAL A 154 -9.96 -3.14 15.53
CA VAL A 154 -9.72 -2.88 14.10
C VAL A 154 -11.04 -2.74 13.34
N LEU A 155 -11.99 -3.64 13.57
CA LEU A 155 -13.32 -3.59 12.95
C LEU A 155 -14.12 -2.36 13.40
N ALA A 156 -14.05 -2.00 14.68
CA ALA A 156 -14.73 -0.83 15.23
C ALA A 156 -14.14 0.50 14.73
N SER A 157 -12.88 0.51 14.31
CA SER A 157 -12.21 1.73 13.82
C SER A 157 -12.80 2.27 12.51
N GLY A 158 -13.51 1.43 11.74
CA GLY A 158 -14.05 1.78 10.43
C GLY A 158 -12.98 2.04 9.35
N GLU A 159 -11.71 1.70 9.61
CA GLU A 159 -10.62 1.86 8.66
C GLU A 159 -10.77 0.93 7.46
N ASN A 160 -10.33 1.40 6.29
CA ASN A 160 -10.39 0.62 5.04
C ASN A 160 -9.30 -0.46 5.02
N VAL A 161 -9.56 -1.54 5.72
CA VAL A 161 -8.74 -2.77 5.75
C VAL A 161 -9.59 -3.98 5.40
N ASN A 162 -8.98 -4.99 4.83
CA ASN A 162 -9.60 -6.29 4.57
C ASN A 162 -9.06 -7.28 5.59
N VAL A 163 -9.93 -8.02 6.22
CA VAL A 163 -9.59 -9.07 7.20
C VAL A 163 -9.99 -10.43 6.63
N LEU A 164 -9.10 -11.41 6.76
CA LEU A 164 -9.31 -12.79 6.30
C LEU A 164 -8.72 -13.78 7.30
#